data_5ba1948109a5311421bc8d7e0aac9605
#
_entry.id   5ba1948109a5311421bc8d7e0aac9605
#
_cell.length_a   1.000
_cell.length_b   1.000
_cell.length_c   1.000
_cell.angle_alpha   90.00
_cell.angle_beta   90.00
_cell.angle_gamma   90.00
#
_symmetry.space_group_name_H-M   'P 1'
#
loop_
_entity.id
_entity.type
_entity.pdbx_description
1 polymer ?
#
loop_
_entity_poly.entity_id
_entity_poly.type
_entity_poly.pdbx_seq_one_letter_code
_entity_poly.pdbx_strand_id
1 'polypeptide(L)'
;MIIRAGFHIAFELPQPTPIILMLSVHPSRARDILTGSKIQAAPSLPMHSYRDGFGNQCTRVLAPAGLVEFWDSFAVRDTGLPDEVCFDARRHPVEELPDETLLYLMGSRYCDTQKLSDFAWNTFSRLGSGWETVQSICNFVHSQIKFGYCYARDDRTAFDAFNERVGVCRDFLCRCMNIPARYCTGYLGDIGVPPDPAPMDFSAWIEVFIGGKWFTFDARHNRPRIGRIVIARGRDAADVAISTSFGPSRLAQFKVHTEESIKQPDVAPCGQLRAVA
;
A
#
# COMPACT_ATOMS: atom_id res chain seq x y z
N MET A 1 19.27 7.34 -0.34
CA MET A 1 19.54 5.95 0.09
C MET A 1 19.09 4.94 -0.96
N ILE A 2 19.49 3.69 -0.85
CA ILE A 2 19.00 2.60 -1.69
C ILE A 2 18.31 1.58 -0.79
N ILE A 3 17.12 1.16 -1.19
CA ILE A 3 16.35 0.14 -0.49
C ILE A 3 16.26 -1.09 -1.39
N ARG A 4 16.56 -2.26 -0.84
CA ARG A 4 16.29 -3.55 -1.46
C ARG A 4 14.96 -4.07 -0.91
N ALA A 5 14.11 -4.52 -1.80
CA ALA A 5 12.83 -5.10 -1.44
C ALA A 5 12.50 -6.27 -2.38
N GLY A 6 11.62 -7.13 -1.93
CA GLY A 6 11.16 -8.25 -2.73
C GLY A 6 10.18 -9.13 -1.97
N PHE A 7 9.67 -10.11 -2.69
CA PHE A 7 8.72 -11.08 -2.18
C PHE A 7 8.96 -12.47 -2.75
N HIS A 8 8.45 -13.49 -2.07
CA HIS A 8 8.30 -14.83 -2.56
C HIS A 8 6.99 -15.40 -2.04
N ILE A 9 6.06 -15.70 -2.95
CA ILE A 9 4.73 -16.21 -2.65
C ILE A 9 4.50 -17.49 -3.45
N ALA A 10 3.97 -18.53 -2.79
CA ALA A 10 3.63 -19.79 -3.42
C ALA A 10 2.19 -20.18 -3.14
N PHE A 11 1.53 -20.71 -4.17
CA PHE A 11 0.17 -21.24 -4.11
C PHE A 11 0.13 -22.71 -4.49
N GLU A 12 -0.65 -23.48 -3.76
CA GLU A 12 -1.10 -24.80 -4.18
C GLU A 12 -2.49 -24.68 -4.81
N LEU A 13 -2.60 -25.17 -6.04
CA LEU A 13 -3.78 -25.07 -6.87
C LEU A 13 -4.27 -26.48 -7.23
N PRO A 14 -5.52 -26.88 -6.92
CA PRO A 14 -6.03 -28.18 -7.27
C PRO A 14 -6.36 -28.31 -8.76
N GLN A 15 -6.49 -27.18 -9.46
CA GLN A 15 -6.80 -27.09 -10.89
C GLN A 15 -6.17 -25.84 -11.51
N PRO A 16 -6.08 -25.75 -12.85
CA PRO A 16 -5.64 -24.53 -13.49
C PRO A 16 -6.50 -23.34 -13.06
N THR A 17 -5.88 -22.28 -12.54
CA THR A 17 -6.57 -21.16 -11.90
C THR A 17 -6.04 -19.83 -12.43
N PRO A 18 -6.94 -18.96 -12.95
CA PRO A 18 -6.55 -17.59 -13.26
C PRO A 18 -6.22 -16.83 -11.96
N ILE A 19 -5.10 -16.10 -11.98
CA ILE A 19 -4.66 -15.27 -10.86
C ILE A 19 -4.33 -13.87 -11.38
N ILE A 20 -4.74 -12.85 -10.65
CA ILE A 20 -4.25 -11.47 -10.81
C ILE A 20 -3.31 -11.19 -9.64
N LEU A 21 -2.11 -10.75 -9.97
CA LEU A 21 -1.08 -10.33 -9.03
C LEU A 21 -0.92 -8.80 -9.09
N MET A 22 -0.94 -8.16 -7.93
CA MET A 22 -0.67 -6.74 -7.76
C MET A 22 0.54 -6.61 -6.83
N LEU A 23 1.72 -6.94 -7.38
CA LEU A 23 2.98 -7.10 -6.64
C LEU A 23 4.12 -6.26 -7.23
N SER A 24 3.89 -5.62 -8.38
CA SER A 24 4.88 -4.73 -9.00
C SER A 24 4.87 -3.37 -8.32
N VAL A 25 6.03 -2.72 -8.26
CA VAL A 25 6.14 -1.34 -7.79
C VAL A 25 5.21 -0.43 -8.59
N HIS A 26 4.48 0.45 -7.90
CA HIS A 26 3.55 1.36 -8.53
C HIS A 26 4.25 2.25 -9.57
N PRO A 27 3.64 2.51 -10.73
CA PRO A 27 4.25 3.28 -11.82
C PRO A 27 4.76 4.68 -11.45
N SER A 28 4.20 5.30 -10.41
CA SER A 28 4.71 6.59 -9.91
C SER A 28 6.16 6.53 -9.39
N ARG A 29 6.66 5.33 -9.04
CA ARG A 29 8.03 5.08 -8.57
C ARG A 29 8.91 4.41 -9.63
N ALA A 30 8.43 4.28 -10.88
CA ALA A 30 9.17 3.58 -11.95
C ALA A 30 10.57 4.17 -12.20
N ARG A 31 10.73 5.49 -12.06
CA ARG A 31 12.03 6.19 -12.24
C ARG A 31 13.02 5.93 -11.10
N ASP A 32 12.54 5.46 -9.97
CA ASP A 32 13.36 5.18 -8.79
C ASP A 32 13.91 3.76 -8.78
N ILE A 33 13.36 2.87 -9.62
CA ILE A 33 13.81 1.47 -9.72
C ILE A 33 15.21 1.44 -10.35
N LEU A 34 16.15 0.82 -9.63
CA LEU A 34 17.53 0.70 -10.06
C LEU A 34 17.83 -0.65 -10.71
N THR A 35 17.29 -1.73 -10.15
CA THR A 35 17.52 -3.11 -10.63
C THR A 35 16.31 -3.97 -10.32
N GLY A 36 16.06 -5.00 -11.15
CA GLY A 36 14.96 -5.93 -10.94
C GLY A 36 13.59 -5.37 -11.34
N SER A 37 12.57 -5.70 -10.57
CA SER A 37 11.16 -5.30 -10.76
C SER A 37 10.48 -5.97 -11.95
N LYS A 38 10.67 -7.29 -12.04
CA LYS A 38 9.91 -8.15 -12.95
C LYS A 38 9.54 -9.44 -12.21
N ILE A 39 8.26 -9.66 -12.03
CA ILE A 39 7.74 -10.89 -11.42
C ILE A 39 8.23 -12.10 -12.22
N GLN A 40 8.80 -13.06 -11.53
CA GLN A 40 9.20 -14.35 -12.05
C GLN A 40 8.26 -15.42 -11.52
N ALA A 41 8.16 -16.56 -12.22
CA ALA A 41 7.31 -17.67 -11.82
C ALA A 41 7.99 -19.02 -12.04
N ALA A 42 7.70 -19.96 -11.15
CA ALA A 42 8.01 -21.38 -11.31
C ALA A 42 6.71 -22.21 -11.16
N PRO A 43 6.35 -23.04 -12.17
CA PRO A 43 7.00 -23.15 -13.48
C PRO A 43 6.96 -21.82 -14.27
N SER A 44 7.80 -21.68 -15.28
CA SER A 44 7.77 -20.50 -16.15
C SER A 44 6.42 -20.39 -16.87
N LEU A 45 5.75 -19.24 -16.72
CA LEU A 45 4.40 -19.02 -17.21
C LEU A 45 4.30 -17.75 -18.07
N PRO A 46 3.47 -17.74 -19.11
CA PRO A 46 3.12 -16.52 -19.80
C PRO A 46 2.35 -15.60 -18.85
N MET A 47 2.84 -14.40 -18.65
CA MET A 47 2.24 -13.38 -17.80
C MET A 47 1.88 -12.16 -18.63
N HIS A 48 0.68 -11.62 -18.43
CA HIS A 48 0.19 -10.41 -19.11
C HIS A 48 0.06 -9.26 -18.12
N SER A 49 0.83 -8.20 -18.35
CA SER A 49 0.80 -7.00 -17.53
C SER A 49 -0.16 -5.96 -18.09
N TYR A 50 -0.92 -5.31 -17.21
CA TYR A 50 -1.86 -4.22 -17.57
C TYR A 50 -1.98 -3.23 -16.42
N ARG A 51 -2.64 -2.10 -16.67
CA ARG A 51 -3.00 -1.13 -15.63
C ARG A 51 -4.49 -1.21 -15.31
N ASP A 52 -4.81 -1.18 -14.02
CA ASP A 52 -6.19 -1.09 -13.56
C ASP A 52 -6.74 0.35 -13.60
N GLY A 53 -7.98 0.53 -13.16
CA GLY A 53 -8.65 1.83 -13.13
C GLY A 53 -8.06 2.83 -12.11
N PHE A 54 -7.19 2.38 -11.20
CA PHE A 54 -6.47 3.23 -10.25
C PHE A 54 -5.02 3.52 -10.69
N GLY A 55 -4.61 3.02 -11.86
CA GLY A 55 -3.27 3.18 -12.40
C GLY A 55 -2.23 2.20 -11.83
N ASN A 56 -2.65 1.19 -11.07
CA ASN A 56 -1.76 0.17 -10.52
C ASN A 56 -1.27 -0.79 -11.61
N GLN A 57 -0.06 -1.31 -11.43
CA GLN A 57 0.50 -2.33 -12.31
C GLN A 57 0.03 -3.71 -11.87
N CYS A 58 -0.84 -4.32 -12.68
CA CYS A 58 -1.37 -5.66 -12.46
C CYS A 58 -0.73 -6.68 -13.41
N THR A 59 -0.63 -7.93 -12.97
CA THR A 59 -0.18 -9.06 -13.79
C THR A 59 -1.21 -10.17 -13.74
N ARG A 60 -1.74 -10.55 -14.91
CA ARG A 60 -2.67 -11.68 -15.07
C ARG A 60 -1.91 -12.91 -15.54
N VAL A 61 -2.19 -14.04 -14.93
CA VAL A 61 -1.58 -15.33 -15.25
C VAL A 61 -2.63 -16.45 -15.14
N LEU A 62 -2.55 -17.47 -16.00
CA LEU A 62 -3.23 -18.75 -15.82
C LEU A 62 -2.22 -19.72 -15.19
N ALA A 63 -2.33 -19.93 -13.91
CA ALA A 63 -1.46 -20.82 -13.16
C ALA A 63 -1.94 -22.26 -13.29
N PRO A 64 -1.06 -23.26 -13.59
CA PRO A 64 -1.42 -24.67 -13.69
C PRO A 64 -1.80 -25.25 -12.32
N ALA A 65 -2.38 -26.46 -12.32
CA ALA A 65 -2.55 -27.26 -11.10
C ALA A 65 -1.18 -27.60 -10.50
N GLY A 66 -1.12 -27.70 -9.18
CA GLY A 66 0.10 -27.99 -8.41
C GLY A 66 0.66 -26.77 -7.69
N LEU A 67 1.93 -26.84 -7.31
CA LEU A 67 2.64 -25.75 -6.68
C LEU A 67 3.10 -24.74 -7.73
N VAL A 68 2.75 -23.47 -7.53
CA VAL A 68 3.19 -22.36 -8.37
C VAL A 68 3.78 -21.29 -7.49
N GLU A 69 4.97 -20.82 -7.83
CA GLU A 69 5.71 -19.82 -7.09
C GLU A 69 5.86 -18.54 -7.90
N PHE A 70 5.79 -17.39 -7.21
CA PHE A 70 6.02 -16.06 -7.77
C PHE A 70 7.00 -15.31 -6.88
N TRP A 71 8.00 -14.66 -7.48
CA TRP A 71 8.97 -13.85 -6.73
C TRP A 71 9.49 -12.68 -7.55
N ASP A 72 9.98 -11.69 -6.84
CA ASP A 72 10.76 -10.59 -7.38
C ASP A 72 11.72 -10.07 -6.31
N SER A 73 12.86 -9.54 -6.74
CA SER A 73 13.80 -8.84 -5.87
C SER A 73 14.38 -7.66 -6.65
N PHE A 74 14.28 -6.47 -6.10
CA PHE A 74 14.64 -5.23 -6.77
C PHE A 74 15.30 -4.23 -5.81
N ALA A 75 15.94 -3.22 -6.39
CA ALA A 75 16.49 -2.08 -5.65
C ALA A 75 15.82 -0.79 -6.11
N VAL A 76 15.50 0.08 -5.17
CA VAL A 76 14.86 1.36 -5.40
C VAL A 76 15.70 2.48 -4.78
N ARG A 77 15.81 3.60 -5.50
CA ARG A 77 16.32 4.85 -4.94
C ARG A 77 15.23 5.49 -4.08
N ASP A 78 15.61 5.91 -2.88
CA ASP A 78 14.74 6.62 -1.97
C ASP A 78 15.43 7.89 -1.46
N THR A 79 14.65 8.88 -1.04
CA THR A 79 15.19 10.14 -0.51
C THR A 79 15.90 9.94 0.83
N GLY A 80 15.50 8.92 1.59
CA GLY A 80 15.95 8.71 2.97
C GLY A 80 15.32 9.67 3.97
N LEU A 81 14.34 10.47 3.53
CA LEU A 81 13.60 11.37 4.40
C LEU A 81 12.34 10.68 4.93
N PRO A 82 11.88 11.04 6.13
CA PRO A 82 10.61 10.56 6.66
C PRO A 82 9.42 11.09 5.83
N ASP A 83 8.27 10.46 6.01
CA ASP A 83 7.00 10.95 5.43
C ASP A 83 6.84 12.44 5.72
N GLU A 84 6.43 13.19 4.70
CA GLU A 84 6.31 14.66 4.77
C GLU A 84 5.22 15.07 5.77
N VAL A 85 5.52 16.10 6.56
CA VAL A 85 4.61 16.71 7.54
C VAL A 85 4.35 18.17 7.15
N CYS A 86 3.08 18.61 7.14
CA CYS A 86 2.68 19.97 6.80
C CYS A 86 1.50 20.43 7.67
N PHE A 87 1.80 21.00 8.83
CA PHE A 87 0.78 21.41 9.81
C PHE A 87 -0.21 22.45 9.27
N ASP A 88 0.19 23.24 8.27
CA ASP A 88 -0.65 24.27 7.65
C ASP A 88 -1.51 23.75 6.50
N ALA A 89 -1.40 22.47 6.15
CA ALA A 89 -2.18 21.86 5.08
C ALA A 89 -3.68 21.89 5.42
N ARG A 90 -4.46 22.62 4.62
CA ARG A 90 -5.90 22.85 4.85
C ARG A 90 -6.75 21.82 4.12
N ARG A 91 -7.90 21.50 4.68
CA ARG A 91 -8.96 20.80 3.98
C ARG A 91 -9.54 21.70 2.88
N HIS A 92 -9.82 21.12 1.71
CA HIS A 92 -10.50 21.81 0.62
C HIS A 92 -12.02 21.59 0.71
N PRO A 93 -12.84 22.60 0.36
CA PRO A 93 -14.23 22.37 0.02
C PRO A 93 -14.35 21.37 -1.13
N VAL A 94 -15.44 20.59 -1.17
CA VAL A 94 -15.60 19.53 -2.18
C VAL A 94 -15.59 20.09 -3.61
N GLU A 95 -16.17 21.27 -3.81
CA GLU A 95 -16.24 21.98 -5.10
C GLU A 95 -14.90 22.48 -5.62
N GLU A 96 -13.87 22.53 -4.78
CA GLU A 96 -12.50 22.94 -5.14
C GLU A 96 -11.56 21.75 -5.35
N LEU A 97 -12.05 20.53 -5.09
CA LEU A 97 -11.23 19.34 -5.22
C LEU A 97 -10.98 18.97 -6.69
N PRO A 98 -9.75 18.56 -7.06
CA PRO A 98 -9.48 17.99 -8.38
C PRO A 98 -10.36 16.75 -8.65
N ASP A 99 -10.87 16.61 -9.88
CA ASP A 99 -11.80 15.54 -10.28
C ASP A 99 -11.27 14.14 -9.95
N GLU A 100 -9.98 13.91 -10.11
CA GLU A 100 -9.33 12.62 -9.81
C GLU A 100 -9.33 12.26 -8.32
N THR A 101 -9.62 13.22 -7.43
CA THR A 101 -9.70 12.96 -5.98
C THR A 101 -11.11 12.60 -5.52
N LEU A 102 -12.15 12.93 -6.29
CA LEU A 102 -13.55 12.75 -5.92
C LEU A 102 -13.91 11.27 -5.70
N LEU A 103 -13.31 10.37 -6.46
CA LEU A 103 -13.47 8.93 -6.27
C LEU A 103 -13.12 8.48 -4.84
N TYR A 104 -12.20 9.17 -4.20
CA TYR A 104 -11.69 8.86 -2.86
C TYR A 104 -12.48 9.54 -1.72
N LEU A 105 -13.61 10.18 -2.04
CA LEU A 105 -14.65 10.59 -1.08
C LEU A 105 -15.71 9.50 -0.90
N MET A 106 -15.87 8.64 -1.90
CA MET A 106 -16.97 7.68 -1.93
C MET A 106 -16.73 6.51 -0.97
N GLY A 107 -17.81 5.99 -0.41
CA GLY A 107 -17.78 4.73 0.33
C GLY A 107 -17.31 3.57 -0.54
N SER A 108 -16.80 2.52 0.09
CA SER A 108 -16.28 1.34 -0.58
C SER A 108 -16.56 0.08 0.23
N ARG A 109 -16.14 -1.11 -0.24
CA ARG A 109 -16.48 -2.40 0.41
C ARG A 109 -16.21 -2.40 1.91
N TYR A 110 -15.07 -1.85 2.33
CA TYR A 110 -14.65 -1.86 3.73
C TYR A 110 -14.80 -0.49 4.42
N CYS A 111 -15.23 0.54 3.68
CA CYS A 111 -15.38 1.89 4.20
C CYS A 111 -16.87 2.29 4.27
N ASP A 112 -17.49 2.02 5.42
CA ASP A 112 -18.90 2.32 5.71
C ASP A 112 -19.08 3.81 6.05
N THR A 113 -18.86 4.72 5.09
CA THR A 113 -18.93 6.16 5.34
C THR A 113 -20.26 6.58 5.97
N GLN A 114 -21.39 6.02 5.50
CA GLN A 114 -22.72 6.34 6.02
C GLN A 114 -22.88 5.99 7.50
N LYS A 115 -22.33 4.86 7.94
CA LYS A 115 -22.47 4.42 9.34
C LYS A 115 -21.57 5.18 10.31
N LEU A 116 -20.49 5.77 9.82
CA LEU A 116 -19.48 6.45 10.63
C LEU A 116 -19.52 7.97 10.52
N SER A 117 -20.30 8.53 9.59
CA SER A 117 -20.35 9.98 9.35
C SER A 117 -20.77 10.77 10.58
N ASP A 118 -21.87 10.41 11.23
CA ASP A 118 -22.35 11.12 12.41
C ASP A 118 -21.32 11.14 13.53
N PHE A 119 -20.68 9.99 13.78
CA PHE A 119 -19.60 9.92 14.75
C PHE A 119 -18.42 10.80 14.37
N ALA A 120 -17.97 10.74 13.12
CA ALA A 120 -16.82 11.51 12.64
C ALA A 120 -17.08 13.03 12.75
N TRP A 121 -18.23 13.50 12.30
CA TRP A 121 -18.60 14.91 12.37
C TRP A 121 -18.77 15.38 13.82
N ASN A 122 -19.43 14.64 14.68
CA ASN A 122 -19.60 15.00 16.09
C ASN A 122 -18.26 15.07 16.84
N THR A 123 -17.30 14.22 16.46
CA THR A 123 -16.03 14.12 17.16
C THR A 123 -14.98 15.10 16.63
N PHE A 124 -14.87 15.27 15.30
CA PHE A 124 -13.72 15.92 14.68
C PHE A 124 -14.06 17.26 13.98
N SER A 125 -15.35 17.63 13.83
CA SER A 125 -15.75 18.83 13.06
C SER A 125 -15.27 20.16 13.64
N ARG A 126 -14.95 20.19 14.92
CA ARG A 126 -14.49 21.40 15.63
C ARG A 126 -12.97 21.58 15.59
N LEU A 127 -12.24 20.63 15.00
CA LEU A 127 -10.79 20.71 14.86
C LEU A 127 -10.44 21.68 13.70
N GLY A 128 -9.31 22.35 13.83
CA GLY A 128 -8.91 23.47 12.98
C GLY A 128 -8.53 23.12 11.56
N SER A 129 -7.22 23.01 11.26
CA SER A 129 -6.70 22.76 9.92
C SER A 129 -6.99 21.33 9.43
N GLY A 130 -6.89 21.10 8.11
CA GLY A 130 -7.03 19.77 7.53
C GLY A 130 -6.04 18.77 8.12
N TRP A 131 -4.78 19.18 8.33
CA TRP A 131 -3.76 18.34 8.97
C TRP A 131 -4.16 17.90 10.38
N GLU A 132 -4.54 18.86 11.22
CA GLU A 132 -4.94 18.59 12.60
C GLU A 132 -6.11 17.61 12.69
N THR A 133 -7.10 17.77 11.81
CA THR A 133 -8.25 16.86 11.74
C THR A 133 -7.80 15.44 11.37
N VAL A 134 -6.97 15.27 10.33
CA VAL A 134 -6.49 13.96 9.89
C VAL A 134 -5.60 13.31 10.94
N GLN A 135 -4.69 14.07 11.56
CA GLN A 135 -3.83 13.54 12.62
C GLN A 135 -4.64 13.11 13.85
N SER A 136 -5.69 13.87 14.20
CA SER A 136 -6.59 13.49 15.30
C SER A 136 -7.38 12.22 15.01
N ILE A 137 -7.79 12.02 13.75
CA ILE A 137 -8.39 10.76 13.30
C ILE A 137 -7.38 9.61 13.44
N CYS A 138 -6.15 9.78 12.97
CA CYS A 138 -5.09 8.77 13.12
C CYS A 138 -4.81 8.44 14.58
N ASN A 139 -4.69 9.45 15.44
CA ASN A 139 -4.50 9.27 16.89
C ASN A 139 -5.65 8.49 17.51
N PHE A 140 -6.88 8.82 17.14
CA PHE A 140 -8.07 8.11 17.60
C PHE A 140 -8.03 6.64 17.19
N VAL A 141 -7.82 6.35 15.91
CA VAL A 141 -7.75 4.97 15.40
C VAL A 141 -6.62 4.20 16.08
N HIS A 142 -5.44 4.80 16.19
CA HIS A 142 -4.28 4.19 16.86
C HIS A 142 -4.56 3.82 18.32
N SER A 143 -5.27 4.70 19.04
CA SER A 143 -5.56 4.48 20.48
C SER A 143 -6.74 3.56 20.74
N GLN A 144 -7.72 3.51 19.81
CA GLN A 144 -8.98 2.82 20.03
C GLN A 144 -9.06 1.43 19.38
N ILE A 145 -8.25 1.16 18.35
CA ILE A 145 -8.31 -0.09 17.61
C ILE A 145 -7.01 -0.88 17.82
N LYS A 146 -7.13 -2.00 18.51
CA LYS A 146 -6.01 -2.93 18.68
C LYS A 146 -5.71 -3.62 17.34
N PHE A 147 -4.54 -3.31 16.79
CA PHE A 147 -4.07 -3.94 15.57
C PHE A 147 -3.64 -5.40 15.80
N GLY A 148 -3.97 -6.30 14.87
CA GLY A 148 -3.47 -7.67 14.86
C GLY A 148 -3.96 -8.46 13.66
N TYR A 149 -3.06 -9.22 13.02
CA TYR A 149 -3.41 -10.09 11.89
C TYR A 149 -4.40 -11.19 12.25
N CYS A 150 -4.42 -11.63 13.52
CA CYS A 150 -5.41 -12.60 14.02
C CYS A 150 -6.85 -12.07 13.96
N TYR A 151 -7.04 -10.76 13.82
CA TYR A 151 -8.34 -10.11 13.67
C TYR A 151 -8.73 -9.89 12.20
N ALA A 152 -7.88 -10.28 11.24
CA ALA A 152 -8.21 -10.17 9.82
C ALA A 152 -9.39 -11.09 9.46
N ARG A 153 -10.44 -10.50 8.88
CA ARG A 153 -11.59 -11.20 8.32
C ARG A 153 -11.99 -10.53 7.02
N ASP A 154 -12.37 -11.33 6.03
CA ASP A 154 -12.74 -10.85 4.69
C ASP A 154 -14.04 -10.03 4.67
N ASP A 155 -14.89 -10.22 5.67
CA ASP A 155 -16.18 -9.55 5.84
C ASP A 155 -16.13 -8.31 6.73
N ARG A 156 -15.04 -8.11 7.51
CA ARG A 156 -14.94 -7.02 8.48
C ARG A 156 -14.80 -5.66 7.80
N THR A 157 -15.73 -4.75 8.09
CA THR A 157 -15.71 -3.36 7.64
C THR A 157 -15.05 -2.43 8.66
N ALA A 158 -14.89 -1.14 8.30
CA ALA A 158 -14.41 -0.13 9.23
C ALA A 158 -15.38 0.06 10.42
N PHE A 159 -16.69 -0.05 10.17
CA PHE A 159 -17.70 0.03 11.22
C PHE A 159 -17.61 -1.13 12.21
N ASP A 160 -17.38 -2.35 11.73
CA ASP A 160 -17.18 -3.52 12.60
C ASP A 160 -15.91 -3.35 13.44
N ALA A 161 -14.80 -2.94 12.83
CA ALA A 161 -13.55 -2.70 13.55
C ALA A 161 -13.71 -1.59 14.61
N PHE A 162 -14.49 -0.55 14.31
CA PHE A 162 -14.82 0.52 15.25
C PHE A 162 -15.59 0.00 16.48
N ASN A 163 -16.60 -0.83 16.28
CA ASN A 163 -17.41 -1.39 17.35
C ASN A 163 -16.66 -2.44 18.18
N GLU A 164 -15.91 -3.32 17.51
CA GLU A 164 -15.19 -4.43 18.14
C GLU A 164 -13.85 -3.99 18.77
N ARG A 165 -13.36 -2.77 18.47
CA ARG A 165 -12.08 -2.23 18.95
C ARG A 165 -10.86 -3.05 18.55
N VAL A 166 -10.99 -3.89 17.53
CA VAL A 166 -9.92 -4.73 16.98
C VAL A 166 -9.99 -4.74 15.47
N GLY A 167 -8.85 -4.82 14.80
CA GLY A 167 -8.84 -4.83 13.33
C GLY A 167 -7.45 -4.84 12.72
N VAL A 168 -7.43 -4.63 11.41
CA VAL A 168 -6.23 -4.33 10.62
C VAL A 168 -6.36 -2.88 10.11
N CYS A 169 -5.24 -2.25 9.71
CA CYS A 169 -5.17 -0.83 9.31
C CYS A 169 -6.26 -0.43 8.31
N ARG A 170 -7.26 0.34 8.76
CA ARG A 170 -8.35 0.84 7.91
C ARG A 170 -8.82 2.20 8.43
N ASP A 171 -8.17 3.26 7.97
CA ASP A 171 -8.50 4.65 8.35
C ASP A 171 -9.46 5.27 7.35
N PHE A 172 -10.77 5.05 7.56
CA PHE A 172 -11.77 5.56 6.64
C PHE A 172 -12.56 6.77 7.16
N LEU A 173 -12.29 7.20 8.38
CA LEU A 173 -12.98 8.35 8.99
C LEU A 173 -12.73 9.66 8.23
N CYS A 174 -11.61 9.81 7.52
CA CYS A 174 -11.34 10.98 6.69
C CYS A 174 -12.42 11.20 5.62
N ARG A 175 -12.86 10.12 4.93
CA ARG A 175 -13.92 10.22 3.93
C ARG A 175 -15.25 10.62 4.52
N CYS A 176 -15.56 10.18 5.74
CA CYS A 176 -16.75 10.60 6.46
C CYS A 176 -16.77 12.11 6.71
N MET A 177 -15.61 12.76 6.68
CA MET A 177 -15.43 14.20 6.85
C MET A 177 -15.27 14.96 5.51
N ASN A 178 -15.60 14.34 4.38
CA ASN A 178 -15.37 14.89 3.04
C ASN A 178 -13.91 15.25 2.77
N ILE A 179 -12.97 14.43 3.26
CA ILE A 179 -11.55 14.55 2.99
C ILE A 179 -11.14 13.34 2.13
N PRO A 180 -10.67 13.55 0.88
CA PRO A 180 -10.29 12.44 0.02
C PRO A 180 -9.18 11.64 0.65
N ALA A 181 -9.38 10.33 0.76
CA ALA A 181 -8.41 9.42 1.33
C ALA A 181 -8.34 8.13 0.50
N ARG A 182 -7.12 7.72 0.12
CA ARG A 182 -6.87 6.48 -0.62
C ARG A 182 -6.02 5.52 0.19
N TYR A 183 -6.37 4.28 0.08
CA TYR A 183 -5.65 3.19 0.71
C TYR A 183 -4.45 2.79 -0.15
N CYS A 184 -3.32 2.57 0.48
CA CYS A 184 -2.09 2.17 -0.15
C CYS A 184 -1.60 0.85 0.44
N THR A 185 -1.03 -0.01 -0.40
CA THR A 185 -0.26 -1.16 0.04
C THR A 185 1.14 -1.11 -0.57
N GLY A 186 2.13 -1.65 0.14
CA GLY A 186 3.50 -1.66 -0.34
C GLY A 186 4.49 -2.19 0.69
N TYR A 187 5.75 -1.95 0.43
CA TYR A 187 6.84 -2.31 1.33
C TYR A 187 7.13 -1.19 2.32
N LEU A 188 7.42 -1.57 3.55
CA LEU A 188 7.90 -0.68 4.59
C LEU A 188 8.83 -1.45 5.52
N GLY A 189 10.13 -1.23 5.39
CA GLY A 189 11.15 -1.84 6.23
C GLY A 189 11.36 -1.09 7.55
N ASP A 190 12.13 -1.68 8.44
CA ASP A 190 12.51 -1.08 9.73
C ASP A 190 13.68 -0.10 9.57
N ILE A 191 13.52 0.85 8.65
CA ILE A 191 14.52 1.87 8.36
C ILE A 191 14.31 3.05 9.32
N GLY A 192 15.37 3.42 10.05
CA GLY A 192 15.33 4.51 11.03
C GLY A 192 14.49 4.21 12.29
N VAL A 193 14.15 2.94 12.51
CA VAL A 193 13.43 2.47 13.71
C VAL A 193 14.06 1.16 14.21
N PRO A 194 13.84 0.77 15.47
CA PRO A 194 14.26 -0.54 15.95
C PRO A 194 13.63 -1.66 15.11
N PRO A 195 14.39 -2.73 14.80
CA PRO A 195 13.89 -3.85 14.02
C PRO A 195 12.78 -4.60 14.78
N ASP A 196 11.71 -4.96 14.06
CA ASP A 196 10.64 -5.81 14.57
C ASP A 196 11.03 -7.28 14.35
N PRO A 197 11.05 -8.14 15.39
CA PRO A 197 11.36 -9.56 15.24
C PRO A 197 10.26 -10.35 14.52
N ALA A 198 9.07 -9.79 14.31
CA ALA A 198 7.99 -10.44 13.57
C ALA A 198 8.35 -10.62 12.10
N PRO A 199 7.85 -11.69 11.44
CA PRO A 199 8.02 -11.84 9.99
C PRO A 199 7.51 -10.61 9.24
N MET A 200 8.30 -10.12 8.30
CA MET A 200 7.92 -8.98 7.48
C MET A 200 6.77 -9.31 6.54
N ASP A 201 5.87 -8.36 6.36
CA ASP A 201 4.69 -8.43 5.51
C ASP A 201 4.59 -7.15 4.66
N PHE A 202 3.69 -7.15 3.67
CA PHE A 202 3.30 -5.91 3.03
C PHE A 202 2.59 -5.00 4.03
N SER A 203 3.01 -3.75 4.05
CA SER A 203 2.42 -2.74 4.92
C SER A 203 1.29 -2.02 4.20
N ALA A 204 0.36 -1.48 4.99
CA ALA A 204 -0.69 -0.61 4.50
C ALA A 204 -0.66 0.73 5.22
N TRP A 205 -1.02 1.77 4.50
CA TRP A 205 -1.18 3.14 4.99
C TRP A 205 -2.25 3.87 4.18
N ILE A 206 -2.53 5.10 4.52
CA ILE A 206 -3.39 5.96 3.72
C ILE A 206 -2.62 7.16 3.18
N GLU A 207 -3.04 7.64 2.03
CA GLU A 207 -2.69 8.96 1.54
C GLU A 207 -3.94 9.83 1.55
N VAL A 208 -3.85 11.02 2.12
CA VAL A 208 -4.96 11.95 2.30
C VAL A 208 -4.68 13.23 1.52
N PHE A 209 -5.66 13.72 0.77
CA PHE A 209 -5.54 14.94 -0.03
C PHE A 209 -5.94 16.16 0.79
N ILE A 210 -4.95 16.94 1.18
CA ILE A 210 -5.08 18.21 1.91
C ILE A 210 -4.01 19.17 1.41
N GLY A 211 -4.20 20.47 1.50
CA GLY A 211 -3.19 21.45 1.07
C GLY A 211 -2.80 21.35 -0.40
N GLY A 212 -3.66 20.82 -1.27
CA GLY A 212 -3.42 20.68 -2.71
C GLY A 212 -2.58 19.46 -3.13
N LYS A 213 -2.24 18.55 -2.21
CA LYS A 213 -1.49 17.32 -2.52
C LYS A 213 -1.81 16.16 -1.59
N TRP A 214 -1.30 14.99 -1.94
CA TRP A 214 -1.44 13.79 -1.15
C TRP A 214 -0.34 13.72 -0.08
N PHE A 215 -0.73 13.54 1.19
CA PHE A 215 0.15 13.29 2.31
C PHE A 215 -0.08 11.89 2.88
N THR A 216 1.01 11.25 3.32
CA THR A 216 0.97 9.92 3.94
C THR A 216 0.60 10.01 5.41
N PHE A 217 -0.35 9.17 5.84
CA PHE A 217 -0.71 8.95 7.24
C PHE A 217 -0.80 7.45 7.52
N ASP A 218 -0.48 7.05 8.75
CA ASP A 218 -0.41 5.63 9.10
C ASP A 218 -0.81 5.45 10.58
N ALA A 219 -2.07 5.11 10.80
CA ALA A 219 -2.57 4.91 12.15
C ALA A 219 -1.98 3.68 12.87
N ARG A 220 -1.41 2.71 12.15
CA ARG A 220 -0.73 1.58 12.78
C ARG A 220 0.50 2.04 13.54
N HIS A 221 1.37 2.81 12.90
CA HIS A 221 2.62 3.30 13.48
C HIS A 221 2.47 4.67 14.15
N ASN A 222 1.53 5.48 13.68
CA ASN A 222 1.19 6.84 14.12
C ASN A 222 2.41 7.78 14.21
N ARG A 223 3.32 7.63 13.27
CA ARG A 223 4.54 8.46 13.11
C ARG A 223 5.03 8.43 11.68
N PRO A 224 5.72 9.49 11.21
CA PRO A 224 6.40 9.46 9.92
C PRO A 224 7.43 8.33 9.85
N ARG A 225 7.49 7.63 8.72
CA ARG A 225 8.42 6.53 8.47
C ARG A 225 9.27 6.85 7.24
N ILE A 226 10.37 6.14 7.07
CA ILE A 226 11.29 6.26 5.95
C ILE A 226 11.13 5.03 5.05
N GLY A 227 11.22 5.24 3.72
CA GLY A 227 11.40 4.15 2.78
C GLY A 227 10.14 3.40 2.39
N ARG A 228 8.98 4.07 2.31
CA ARG A 228 7.77 3.46 1.76
C ARG A 228 7.89 3.25 0.26
N ILE A 229 7.68 2.02 -0.19
CA ILE A 229 7.63 1.68 -1.61
C ILE A 229 6.21 1.23 -1.93
N VAL A 230 5.42 2.12 -2.53
CA VAL A 230 4.03 1.83 -2.88
C VAL A 230 3.96 0.81 -4.03
N ILE A 231 3.11 -0.20 -3.87
CA ILE A 231 2.73 -1.19 -4.87
C ILE A 231 1.43 -0.77 -5.54
N ALA A 232 0.41 -0.49 -4.73
CA ALA A 232 -0.92 -0.16 -5.23
C ALA A 232 -1.63 0.89 -4.38
N ARG A 233 -2.55 1.60 -5.06
CA ARG A 233 -3.48 2.57 -4.50
C ARG A 233 -4.90 2.18 -4.88
N GLY A 234 -5.85 2.39 -3.98
CA GLY A 234 -7.25 2.10 -4.22
C GLY A 234 -8.13 2.81 -3.18
N ARG A 235 -9.43 2.54 -3.21
CA ARG A 235 -10.35 3.09 -2.22
C ARG A 235 -10.22 2.36 -0.88
N ASP A 236 -9.98 1.05 -0.91
CA ASP A 236 -9.74 0.24 0.28
C ASP A 236 -8.94 -1.03 -0.06
N ALA A 237 -8.81 -1.93 0.93
CA ALA A 237 -8.03 -3.15 0.77
C ALA A 237 -8.54 -4.09 -0.33
N ALA A 238 -9.82 -4.01 -0.74
CA ALA A 238 -10.34 -4.83 -1.82
C ALA A 238 -9.80 -4.39 -3.19
N ASP A 239 -9.60 -3.08 -3.37
CA ASP A 239 -9.06 -2.54 -4.62
C ASP A 239 -7.53 -2.79 -4.78
N VAL A 240 -6.83 -3.14 -3.70
CA VAL A 240 -5.36 -3.32 -3.68
C VAL A 240 -4.93 -4.71 -3.20
N ALA A 241 -5.77 -5.71 -3.41
CA ALA A 241 -5.42 -7.08 -3.06
C ALA A 241 -4.16 -7.54 -3.82
N ILE A 242 -3.12 -7.95 -3.08
CA ILE A 242 -1.83 -8.37 -3.65
C ILE A 242 -1.93 -9.58 -4.59
N SER A 243 -2.94 -10.42 -4.34
CA SER A 243 -3.30 -11.54 -5.23
C SER A 243 -4.81 -11.78 -5.19
N THR A 244 -5.39 -12.10 -6.35
CA THR A 244 -6.79 -12.51 -6.49
C THR A 244 -6.85 -13.77 -7.33
N SER A 245 -7.28 -14.88 -6.73
CA SER A 245 -7.46 -16.17 -7.40
C SER A 245 -8.91 -16.36 -7.80
N PHE A 246 -9.15 -16.78 -9.05
CA PHE A 246 -10.47 -17.09 -9.59
C PHE A 246 -10.72 -18.60 -9.57
N GLY A 247 -10.52 -19.21 -8.41
CA GLY A 247 -10.69 -20.62 -8.13
C GLY A 247 -10.09 -20.98 -6.77
N PRO A 248 -10.24 -22.24 -6.35
CA PRO A 248 -9.68 -22.70 -5.10
C PRO A 248 -8.14 -22.59 -5.12
N SER A 249 -7.58 -22.02 -4.09
CA SER A 249 -6.15 -21.83 -3.92
C SER A 249 -5.78 -21.88 -2.44
N ARG A 250 -4.62 -22.44 -2.14
CA ARG A 250 -4.05 -22.44 -0.80
C ARG A 250 -2.70 -21.72 -0.82
N LEU A 251 -2.55 -20.72 0.03
CA LEU A 251 -1.27 -20.05 0.22
C LEU A 251 -0.29 -21.03 0.90
N ALA A 252 0.77 -21.42 0.21
CA ALA A 252 1.77 -22.36 0.70
C ALA A 252 3.00 -21.64 1.28
N GLN A 253 3.36 -20.49 0.71
CA GLN A 253 4.47 -19.68 1.18
C GLN A 253 4.17 -18.19 1.01
N PHE A 254 4.63 -17.41 1.98
CA PHE A 254 4.55 -15.96 1.94
C PHE A 254 5.78 -15.38 2.62
N LYS A 255 6.61 -14.67 1.88
CA LYS A 255 7.80 -13.99 2.39
C LYS A 255 7.92 -12.62 1.72
N VAL A 256 8.17 -11.61 2.53
CA VAL A 256 8.45 -10.25 2.09
C VAL A 256 9.73 -9.80 2.77
N HIS A 257 10.55 -9.03 2.08
CA HIS A 257 11.74 -8.42 2.66
C HIS A 257 11.88 -6.98 2.19
N THR A 258 12.39 -6.13 3.07
CA THR A 258 12.69 -4.73 2.79
C THR A 258 13.80 -4.28 3.71
N GLU A 259 14.92 -3.84 3.16
CA GLU A 259 16.09 -3.44 3.92
C GLU A 259 16.81 -2.26 3.27
N GLU A 260 17.48 -1.45 4.06
CA GLU A 260 18.42 -0.46 3.55
C GLU A 260 19.68 -1.15 3.02
N SER A 261 20.07 -0.81 1.78
CA SER A 261 21.31 -1.31 1.20
C SER A 261 22.47 -0.41 1.58
N ILE A 262 23.41 -0.94 2.35
CA ILE A 262 24.65 -0.26 2.74
C ILE A 262 25.66 -0.19 1.59
N LYS A 263 25.50 -1.01 0.54
CA LYS A 263 26.35 -1.04 -0.68
C LYS A 263 25.66 -0.35 -1.83
N GLN A 264 26.37 0.59 -2.49
CA GLN A 264 25.94 1.02 -3.83
C GLN A 264 25.86 -0.22 -4.75
N PRO A 265 24.82 -0.34 -5.61
CA PRO A 265 24.82 -1.38 -6.63
C PRO A 265 26.06 -1.16 -7.50
N ASP A 266 26.79 -2.25 -7.79
CA ASP A 266 27.85 -2.24 -8.80
C ASP A 266 27.22 -1.81 -10.13
N VAL A 267 27.32 -0.53 -10.43
CA VAL A 267 27.00 0.00 -11.77
C VAL A 267 28.11 -0.51 -12.66
N ALA A 268 27.85 -1.52 -13.48
CA ALA A 268 28.78 -1.95 -14.51
C ALA A 268 29.21 -0.70 -15.30
N PRO A 269 30.51 -0.43 -15.46
CA PRO A 269 30.96 0.75 -16.18
C PRO A 269 30.44 0.68 -17.61
N CYS A 270 29.72 1.70 -18.01
CA CYS A 270 29.27 1.92 -19.39
C CYS A 270 30.52 1.83 -20.29
N GLY A 271 30.56 0.80 -21.14
CA GLY A 271 31.71 0.53 -21.99
C GLY A 271 32.09 1.77 -22.80
N GLN A 272 33.34 2.19 -22.63
CA GLN A 272 33.98 3.17 -23.52
C GLN A 272 33.90 2.64 -24.95
N LEU A 273 33.10 3.31 -25.78
CA LEU A 273 33.21 3.17 -27.24
C LEU A 273 34.63 3.55 -27.63
N ARG A 274 35.47 2.56 -27.94
CA ARG A 274 36.74 2.78 -28.61
C ARG A 274 36.42 3.34 -30.01
N ALA A 275 36.78 4.56 -30.23
CA ALA A 275 36.91 5.11 -31.59
C ALA A 275 37.96 4.27 -32.32
N VAL A 276 37.54 3.63 -33.39
CA VAL A 276 38.44 3.03 -34.38
C VAL A 276 38.79 4.13 -35.36
N ALA A 277 40.08 4.47 -35.41
CA ALA A 277 40.67 5.34 -36.40
C ALA A 277 40.74 4.65 -37.77
#